data_a440c0a64b146aa4b5856d3e81f261db
#
_entry.id   a440c0a64b146aa4b5856d3e81f261db
#
_cell.length_a   1.000
_cell.length_b   1.000
_cell.length_c   1.000
_cell.angle_alpha   90.00
_cell.angle_beta   90.00
_cell.angle_gamma   90.00
#
_symmetry.space_group_name_H-M   'P 1'
#
loop_
_entity.id
_entity.type
_entity.pdbx_description
1 polymer ?
#
loop_
_entity_poly.entity_id
_entity_poly.type
_entity_poly.pdbx_seq_one_letter_code
_entity_poly.pdbx_strand_id
1 'polypeptide(L)'
;MSDSSRSRKRMTGAERREQLIQIGRTLFAEKGFDGTSVEEIAATAKVSKPVVYEHFGGKEGIYAVVIDREMQRLLSLVSQALVASHARVKLERAALALLQYIEESSEGFQILVRDSHAASGTGTFASLISDIAGQVEDVLADEFRERGYDPNLAPMYAQMLVGMTALTGQWWLEERRPRREEVAAHLVNLSWNGLTGLDPNPGLTAASRGLVLTPTTEPRTAPRPNERELKEQEKARREHEKLRERELKEQEKARERELKELERARERELKEQEKVRREQEKARERELKEQEKARERELKELERAREREQRERDRQREREEREEQRSQEARARAKAAEDPADTEADRVP
;
A
#
# COMPACT_ATOMS: atom_id res chain seq x y z
N MET A 1 23.01 -36.53 29.27
CA MET A 1 22.88 -36.13 27.84
C MET A 1 21.46 -35.60 27.66
N SER A 2 21.33 -34.29 27.79
CA SER A 2 20.00 -33.65 27.71
C SER A 2 19.85 -33.04 26.32
N ASP A 3 19.02 -33.69 25.54
CA ASP A 3 18.64 -33.30 24.18
C ASP A 3 17.68 -32.08 24.25
N SER A 4 18.22 -30.89 24.10
CA SER A 4 17.42 -29.68 23.99
C SER A 4 16.91 -29.54 22.57
N SER A 5 15.79 -30.14 22.24
CA SER A 5 15.05 -29.89 21.04
C SER A 5 14.58 -28.41 21.04
N ARG A 6 15.34 -27.51 20.40
CA ARG A 6 14.90 -26.15 20.12
C ARG A 6 13.65 -26.22 19.24
N SER A 7 12.50 -26.09 19.85
CA SER A 7 11.23 -25.90 19.16
C SER A 7 11.41 -24.72 18.17
N ARG A 8 11.43 -25.02 16.87
CA ARG A 8 11.41 -23.98 15.82
C ARG A 8 10.11 -23.21 15.98
N LYS A 9 10.19 -21.99 16.49
CA LYS A 9 9.06 -21.09 16.60
C LYS A 9 8.39 -20.98 15.21
N ARG A 10 7.13 -21.37 15.13
CA ARG A 10 6.35 -21.32 13.87
C ARG A 10 6.18 -19.86 13.46
N MET A 11 6.57 -19.52 12.24
CA MET A 11 6.40 -18.15 11.70
C MET A 11 4.93 -17.78 11.69
N THR A 12 4.64 -16.53 12.06
CA THR A 12 3.32 -15.93 11.90
C THR A 12 2.98 -15.70 10.43
N GLY A 13 1.69 -15.51 10.11
CA GLY A 13 1.26 -15.18 8.74
C GLY A 13 1.92 -13.89 8.19
N ALA A 14 2.10 -12.88 9.05
CA ALA A 14 2.78 -11.63 8.70
C ALA A 14 4.27 -11.85 8.38
N GLU A 15 4.99 -12.60 9.20
CA GLU A 15 6.39 -12.96 8.97
C GLU A 15 6.55 -13.79 7.69
N ARG A 16 5.62 -14.69 7.43
CA ARG A 16 5.59 -15.49 6.20
C ARG A 16 5.36 -14.63 4.97
N ARG A 17 4.42 -13.71 5.04
CA ARG A 17 4.15 -12.75 3.96
C ARG A 17 5.39 -11.92 3.64
N GLU A 18 6.07 -11.42 4.65
CA GLU A 18 7.31 -10.63 4.46
C GLU A 18 8.43 -11.48 3.86
N GLN A 19 8.62 -12.71 4.32
CA GLN A 19 9.59 -13.64 3.72
C GLN A 19 9.33 -13.85 2.22
N LEU A 20 8.08 -14.05 1.82
CA LEU A 20 7.71 -14.25 0.41
C LEU A 20 7.99 -13.00 -0.43
N ILE A 21 7.76 -11.80 0.12
CA ILE A 21 8.08 -10.54 -0.56
C ILE A 21 9.59 -10.42 -0.79
N GLN A 22 10.42 -10.70 0.23
CA GLN A 22 11.88 -10.62 0.10
C GLN A 22 12.41 -11.62 -0.92
N ILE A 23 11.95 -12.88 -0.89
CA ILE A 23 12.33 -13.90 -1.86
C ILE A 23 11.89 -13.52 -3.26
N GLY A 24 10.65 -13.04 -3.42
CA GLY A 24 10.13 -12.55 -4.70
C GLY A 24 10.99 -11.42 -5.25
N ARG A 25 11.34 -10.45 -4.41
CA ARG A 25 12.20 -9.33 -4.75
C ARG A 25 13.55 -9.80 -5.33
N THR A 26 14.26 -10.69 -4.64
CA THR A 26 15.54 -11.22 -5.12
C THR A 26 15.37 -11.96 -6.47
N LEU A 27 14.39 -12.85 -6.58
CA LEU A 27 14.15 -13.61 -7.82
C LEU A 27 13.74 -12.71 -9.00
N PHE A 28 12.91 -11.71 -8.77
CA PHE A 28 12.54 -10.75 -9.81
C PHE A 28 13.70 -9.85 -10.23
N ALA A 29 14.60 -9.48 -9.33
CA ALA A 29 15.81 -8.74 -9.67
C ALA A 29 16.76 -9.57 -10.54
N GLU A 30 16.96 -10.83 -10.19
CA GLU A 30 17.86 -11.73 -10.92
C GLU A 30 17.31 -12.13 -12.30
N LYS A 31 16.05 -12.57 -12.36
CA LYS A 31 15.46 -13.24 -13.52
C LYS A 31 14.41 -12.43 -14.27
N GLY A 32 13.98 -11.31 -13.71
CA GLY A 32 12.83 -10.54 -14.19
C GLY A 32 11.49 -11.21 -13.86
N PHE A 33 10.41 -10.53 -14.20
CA PHE A 33 9.05 -11.03 -13.96
C PHE A 33 8.76 -12.33 -14.71
N ASP A 34 9.06 -12.39 -16.01
CA ASP A 34 8.76 -13.55 -16.87
C ASP A 34 9.60 -14.77 -16.51
N GLY A 35 10.86 -14.57 -16.12
CA GLY A 35 11.79 -15.64 -15.74
C GLY A 35 11.53 -16.23 -14.35
N THR A 36 10.63 -15.67 -13.55
CA THR A 36 10.31 -16.11 -12.19
C THR A 36 8.99 -16.88 -12.18
N SER A 37 8.93 -18.01 -11.43
CA SER A 37 7.72 -18.81 -11.27
C SER A 37 7.26 -18.88 -9.80
N VAL A 38 5.95 -19.14 -9.59
CA VAL A 38 5.39 -19.38 -8.24
C VAL A 38 6.04 -20.60 -7.59
N GLU A 39 6.38 -21.61 -8.40
CA GLU A 39 7.09 -22.82 -7.99
C GLU A 39 8.42 -22.51 -7.33
N GLU A 40 9.19 -21.66 -8.00
CA GLU A 40 10.52 -21.27 -7.55
C GLU A 40 10.44 -20.42 -6.26
N ILE A 41 9.51 -19.47 -6.21
CA ILE A 41 9.27 -18.65 -5.01
C ILE A 41 8.91 -19.57 -3.82
N ALA A 42 7.98 -20.51 -4.01
CA ALA A 42 7.55 -21.44 -2.99
C ALA A 42 8.68 -22.36 -2.53
N ALA A 43 9.47 -22.92 -3.46
CA ALA A 43 10.61 -23.77 -3.16
C ALA A 43 11.69 -23.02 -2.37
N THR A 44 12.04 -21.81 -2.78
CA THR A 44 13.01 -20.95 -2.10
C THR A 44 12.54 -20.56 -0.69
N ALA A 45 11.25 -20.27 -0.53
CA ALA A 45 10.62 -19.97 0.76
C ALA A 45 10.41 -21.21 1.64
N LYS A 46 10.64 -22.42 1.12
CA LYS A 46 10.35 -23.73 1.77
C LYS A 46 8.89 -23.83 2.21
N VAL A 47 7.97 -23.42 1.33
CA VAL A 47 6.51 -23.53 1.51
C VAL A 47 5.87 -24.24 0.32
N SER A 48 4.60 -24.62 0.47
CA SER A 48 3.82 -25.15 -0.66
C SER A 48 3.27 -24.00 -1.53
N LYS A 49 3.01 -24.24 -2.82
CA LYS A 49 2.38 -23.30 -3.73
C LYS A 49 1.07 -22.69 -3.19
N PRO A 50 0.12 -23.46 -2.59
CA PRO A 50 -1.07 -22.89 -2.00
C PRO A 50 -0.82 -21.75 -1.03
N VAL A 51 0.27 -21.79 -0.25
CA VAL A 51 0.63 -20.72 0.69
C VAL A 51 0.94 -19.42 -0.08
N VAL A 52 1.60 -19.49 -1.23
CA VAL A 52 1.87 -18.31 -2.07
C VAL A 52 0.57 -17.72 -2.61
N TYR A 53 -0.32 -18.59 -3.10
CA TYR A 53 -1.63 -18.17 -3.61
C TYR A 53 -2.52 -17.57 -2.51
N GLU A 54 -2.50 -18.13 -1.31
CA GLU A 54 -3.25 -17.62 -0.15
C GLU A 54 -2.84 -16.19 0.22
N HIS A 55 -1.53 -15.89 0.18
CA HIS A 55 -1.03 -14.56 0.58
C HIS A 55 -1.09 -13.51 -0.52
N PHE A 56 -1.00 -13.90 -1.80
CA PHE A 56 -0.78 -12.94 -2.89
C PHE A 56 -1.61 -13.23 -4.16
N GLY A 57 -2.30 -14.35 -4.24
CA GLY A 57 -3.02 -14.73 -5.45
C GLY A 57 -2.14 -15.22 -6.60
N GLY A 58 -0.80 -15.16 -6.46
CA GLY A 58 0.18 -15.59 -7.47
C GLY A 58 1.43 -14.74 -7.49
N LYS A 59 2.28 -14.90 -8.52
CA LYS A 59 3.51 -14.10 -8.68
C LYS A 59 3.21 -12.64 -8.99
N GLU A 60 2.12 -12.37 -9.70
CA GLU A 60 1.63 -11.04 -10.05
C GLU A 60 1.37 -10.20 -8.78
N GLY A 61 0.72 -10.79 -7.79
CA GLY A 61 0.45 -10.11 -6.53
C GLY A 61 1.71 -9.84 -5.70
N ILE A 62 2.70 -10.76 -5.71
CA ILE A 62 4.00 -10.51 -5.06
C ILE A 62 4.72 -9.38 -5.78
N TYR A 63 4.75 -9.42 -7.12
CA TYR A 63 5.42 -8.44 -7.96
C TYR A 63 4.85 -7.05 -7.75
N ALA A 64 3.51 -6.91 -7.77
CA ALA A 64 2.83 -5.65 -7.51
C ALA A 64 3.21 -5.05 -6.15
N VAL A 65 3.26 -5.87 -5.09
CA VAL A 65 3.67 -5.42 -3.75
C VAL A 65 5.14 -5.02 -3.71
N VAL A 66 6.03 -5.73 -4.42
CA VAL A 66 7.46 -5.38 -4.50
C VAL A 66 7.64 -4.05 -5.22
N ILE A 67 7.03 -3.88 -6.41
CA ILE A 67 7.07 -2.62 -7.17
C ILE A 67 6.55 -1.46 -6.33
N ASP A 68 5.38 -1.58 -5.73
CA ASP A 68 4.77 -0.52 -4.91
C ASP A 68 5.69 -0.10 -3.76
N ARG A 69 6.26 -1.04 -3.03
CA ARG A 69 7.20 -0.76 -1.94
C ARG A 69 8.47 -0.04 -2.39
N GLU A 70 9.06 -0.49 -3.50
CA GLU A 70 10.29 0.13 -4.02
C GLU A 70 10.01 1.53 -4.57
N MET A 71 8.87 1.74 -5.25
CA MET A 71 8.43 3.06 -5.69
C MET A 71 8.22 4.01 -4.50
N GLN A 72 7.47 3.57 -3.49
CA GLN A 72 7.21 4.37 -2.30
C GLN A 72 8.49 4.72 -1.55
N ARG A 73 9.43 3.76 -1.45
CA ARG A 73 10.73 3.99 -0.81
C ARG A 73 11.53 5.06 -1.52
N LEU A 74 11.67 4.95 -2.85
CA LEU A 74 12.42 5.93 -3.64
C LEU A 74 11.74 7.31 -3.62
N LEU A 75 10.42 7.36 -3.82
CA LEU A 75 9.66 8.61 -3.78
C LEU A 75 9.79 9.31 -2.42
N SER A 76 9.71 8.55 -1.32
CA SER A 76 9.88 9.09 0.03
C SER A 76 11.29 9.69 0.25
N LEU A 77 12.33 9.02 -0.22
CA LEU A 77 13.71 9.52 -0.11
C LEU A 77 13.90 10.83 -0.90
N VAL A 78 13.38 10.91 -2.11
CA VAL A 78 13.44 12.12 -2.93
C VAL A 78 12.61 13.25 -2.32
N SER A 79 11.38 12.97 -1.86
CA SER A 79 10.54 13.98 -1.19
C SER A 79 11.22 14.57 0.02
N GLN A 80 11.85 13.75 0.86
CA GLN A 80 12.63 14.22 2.02
C GLN A 80 13.83 15.08 1.60
N ALA A 81 14.50 14.73 0.52
CA ALA A 81 15.63 15.47 -0.02
C ALA A 81 15.23 16.89 -0.48
N LEU A 82 14.03 17.06 -1.00
CA LEU A 82 13.50 18.32 -1.52
C LEU A 82 13.03 19.31 -0.43
N VAL A 83 13.02 18.93 0.84
CA VAL A 83 12.61 19.80 1.98
C VAL A 83 13.68 20.84 2.36
N ALA A 84 14.89 20.80 1.79
CA ALA A 84 15.97 21.76 2.09
C ALA A 84 15.57 23.22 1.73
N SER A 85 16.25 24.20 2.38
CA SER A 85 15.93 25.63 2.22
C SER A 85 16.41 26.25 0.91
N HIS A 86 17.47 25.71 0.29
CA HIS A 86 18.08 26.26 -0.93
C HIS A 86 18.00 25.29 -2.09
N ALA A 87 17.64 25.78 -3.28
CA ALA A 87 17.47 24.99 -4.49
C ALA A 87 18.69 24.11 -4.82
N ARG A 88 19.90 24.64 -4.72
CA ARG A 88 21.13 23.86 -4.91
C ARG A 88 21.24 22.69 -3.93
N VAL A 89 20.94 22.93 -2.64
CA VAL A 89 21.00 21.88 -1.62
C VAL A 89 19.91 20.82 -1.84
N LYS A 90 18.72 21.22 -2.32
CA LYS A 90 17.67 20.28 -2.75
C LYS A 90 18.19 19.37 -3.85
N LEU A 91 18.84 19.93 -4.87
CA LEU A 91 19.39 19.18 -6.00
C LEU A 91 20.51 18.20 -5.54
N GLU A 92 21.42 18.66 -4.67
CA GLU A 92 22.48 17.82 -4.08
C GLU A 92 21.89 16.64 -3.30
N ARG A 93 20.92 16.91 -2.43
CA ARG A 93 20.26 15.89 -1.64
C ARG A 93 19.46 14.90 -2.49
N ALA A 94 18.74 15.38 -3.51
CA ALA A 94 17.97 14.51 -4.40
C ALA A 94 18.88 13.56 -5.21
N ALA A 95 20.00 14.06 -5.74
CA ALA A 95 21.00 13.24 -6.41
C ALA A 95 21.60 12.19 -5.47
N LEU A 96 21.99 12.60 -4.25
CA LEU A 96 22.51 11.68 -3.23
C LEU A 96 21.47 10.66 -2.80
N ALA A 97 20.20 11.05 -2.63
CA ALA A 97 19.12 10.14 -2.23
C ALA A 97 18.89 9.03 -3.26
N LEU A 98 18.87 9.36 -4.57
CA LEU A 98 18.76 8.36 -5.62
C LEU A 98 19.97 7.40 -5.62
N LEU A 99 21.17 7.93 -5.59
CA LEU A 99 22.39 7.11 -5.62
C LEU A 99 22.53 6.26 -4.34
N GLN A 100 22.12 6.77 -3.19
CA GLN A 100 22.02 6.01 -1.94
C GLN A 100 21.00 4.87 -2.07
N TYR A 101 19.84 5.14 -2.62
CA TYR A 101 18.83 4.11 -2.86
C TYR A 101 19.38 3.00 -3.77
N ILE A 102 20.08 3.35 -4.85
CA ILE A 102 20.72 2.38 -5.76
C ILE A 102 21.78 1.55 -5.03
N GLU A 103 22.53 2.14 -4.12
CA GLU A 103 23.58 1.45 -3.35
C GLU A 103 22.98 0.48 -2.33
N GLU A 104 21.95 0.90 -1.59
CA GLU A 104 21.31 0.13 -0.54
C GLU A 104 20.29 -0.89 -1.06
N SER A 105 19.68 -0.61 -2.21
CA SER A 105 18.54 -1.36 -2.78
C SER A 105 18.72 -1.63 -4.26
N SER A 106 19.90 -2.15 -4.65
CA SER A 106 20.23 -2.42 -6.07
C SER A 106 19.22 -3.34 -6.75
N GLU A 107 18.78 -4.41 -6.07
CA GLU A 107 17.72 -5.30 -6.56
C GLU A 107 16.41 -4.54 -6.83
N GLY A 108 15.98 -3.70 -5.89
CA GLY A 108 14.77 -2.89 -6.03
C GLY A 108 14.85 -1.95 -7.23
N PHE A 109 15.99 -1.26 -7.40
CA PHE A 109 16.19 -0.38 -8.54
C PHE A 109 16.25 -1.13 -9.88
N GLN A 110 16.89 -2.32 -9.92
CA GLN A 110 16.87 -3.19 -11.10
C GLN A 110 15.45 -3.59 -11.50
N ILE A 111 14.61 -3.95 -10.54
CA ILE A 111 13.20 -4.30 -10.80
C ILE A 111 12.47 -3.10 -11.38
N LEU A 112 12.60 -1.91 -10.77
CA LEU A 112 11.94 -0.68 -11.24
C LEU A 112 12.35 -0.33 -12.68
N VAL A 113 13.65 -0.39 -13.01
CA VAL A 113 14.16 -0.04 -14.34
C VAL A 113 13.75 -1.08 -15.40
N ARG A 114 13.69 -2.37 -15.04
CA ARG A 114 13.28 -3.46 -15.95
C ARG A 114 11.77 -3.55 -16.12
N ASP A 115 11.00 -2.90 -15.26
CA ASP A 115 9.54 -2.96 -15.33
C ASP A 115 9.01 -2.18 -16.54
N SER A 116 9.06 -2.83 -17.69
CA SER A 116 8.41 -2.38 -18.92
C SER A 116 7.03 -3.01 -19.12
N HIS A 117 6.57 -3.85 -18.18
CA HIS A 117 5.34 -4.62 -18.33
C HIS A 117 4.13 -3.86 -17.79
N ALA A 118 3.35 -3.31 -18.69
CA ALA A 118 2.03 -2.72 -18.42
C ALA A 118 1.01 -3.72 -17.80
N ALA A 119 1.42 -4.99 -17.59
CA ALA A 119 0.55 -6.07 -17.13
C ALA A 119 0.21 -6.00 -15.64
N SER A 120 0.94 -5.26 -14.83
CA SER A 120 0.73 -5.24 -13.38
C SER A 120 -0.33 -4.24 -12.90
N GLY A 121 -0.84 -3.34 -13.77
CA GLY A 121 -1.82 -2.32 -13.37
C GLY A 121 -1.34 -1.35 -12.28
N THR A 122 -0.14 -1.53 -11.77
CA THR A 122 0.57 -0.69 -10.82
C THR A 122 1.51 0.24 -11.58
N GLY A 123 1.83 1.40 -10.98
CA GLY A 123 2.68 2.40 -11.62
C GLY A 123 3.97 1.82 -12.19
N THR A 124 4.33 2.27 -13.37
CA THR A 124 5.57 1.90 -14.06
C THR A 124 6.72 2.79 -13.59
N PHE A 125 7.97 2.43 -13.92
CA PHE A 125 9.12 3.31 -13.71
C PHE A 125 8.90 4.68 -14.34
N ALA A 126 8.23 4.73 -15.49
CA ALA A 126 7.85 6.00 -16.13
C ALA A 126 6.90 6.84 -15.26
N SER A 127 5.92 6.23 -14.59
CA SER A 127 5.03 6.97 -13.67
C SER A 127 5.80 7.49 -12.45
N LEU A 128 6.71 6.69 -11.88
CA LEU A 128 7.57 7.13 -10.79
C LEU A 128 8.45 8.33 -11.19
N ILE A 129 9.06 8.28 -12.37
CA ILE A 129 9.82 9.40 -12.93
C ILE A 129 8.93 10.63 -13.08
N SER A 130 7.69 10.46 -13.55
CA SER A 130 6.71 11.55 -13.68
C SER A 130 6.32 12.16 -12.33
N ASP A 131 6.09 11.32 -11.31
CA ASP A 131 5.75 11.78 -9.96
C ASP A 131 6.91 12.57 -9.31
N ILE A 132 8.15 12.09 -9.50
CA ILE A 132 9.35 12.79 -9.05
C ILE A 132 9.51 14.12 -9.82
N ALA A 133 9.28 14.10 -11.15
CA ALA A 133 9.38 15.29 -11.96
C ALA A 133 8.36 16.36 -11.53
N GLY A 134 7.13 15.99 -11.17
CA GLY A 134 6.14 16.90 -10.60
C GLY A 134 6.63 17.61 -9.33
N GLN A 135 7.26 16.89 -8.41
CA GLN A 135 7.84 17.51 -7.19
C GLN A 135 9.02 18.45 -7.50
N VAL A 136 9.84 18.11 -8.50
CA VAL A 136 10.95 18.96 -8.96
C VAL A 136 10.43 20.18 -9.70
N GLU A 137 9.33 20.04 -10.45
CA GLU A 137 8.65 21.13 -11.14
C GLU A 137 8.25 22.24 -10.18
N ASP A 138 7.59 21.91 -9.06
CA ASP A 138 7.18 22.88 -8.05
C ASP A 138 8.39 23.69 -7.54
N VAL A 139 9.50 23.03 -7.26
CA VAL A 139 10.75 23.66 -6.81
C VAL A 139 11.32 24.57 -7.89
N LEU A 140 11.31 24.13 -9.16
CA LEU A 140 11.86 24.93 -10.26
C LEU A 140 10.94 26.10 -10.63
N ALA A 141 9.63 25.95 -10.55
CA ALA A 141 8.68 27.02 -10.83
C ALA A 141 8.87 28.19 -9.85
N ASP A 142 9.12 27.90 -8.57
CA ASP A 142 9.42 28.90 -7.57
C ASP A 142 10.77 29.60 -7.85
N GLU A 143 11.82 28.82 -8.10
CA GLU A 143 13.15 29.35 -8.43
C GLU A 143 13.16 30.20 -9.71
N PHE A 144 12.37 29.79 -10.72
CA PHE A 144 12.23 30.54 -11.99
C PHE A 144 11.54 31.88 -11.76
N ARG A 145 10.48 31.93 -10.94
CA ARG A 145 9.82 33.20 -10.57
C ARG A 145 10.79 34.16 -9.86
N GLU A 146 11.57 33.64 -8.90
CA GLU A 146 12.53 34.44 -8.15
C GLU A 146 13.63 35.01 -9.06
N ARG A 147 14.02 34.27 -10.09
CA ARG A 147 15.08 34.69 -11.05
C ARG A 147 14.57 35.41 -12.29
N GLY A 148 13.26 35.59 -12.45
CA GLY A 148 12.67 36.25 -13.61
C GLY A 148 12.65 35.41 -14.88
N TYR A 149 12.73 34.08 -14.77
CA TYR A 149 12.46 33.14 -15.86
C TYR A 149 10.99 32.79 -15.95
N ASP A 150 10.56 32.31 -17.13
CA ASP A 150 9.19 31.84 -17.30
C ASP A 150 8.92 30.53 -16.51
N PRO A 151 8.05 30.55 -15.49
CA PRO A 151 7.75 29.36 -14.69
C PRO A 151 7.05 28.25 -15.51
N ASN A 152 6.44 28.56 -16.66
CA ASN A 152 5.85 27.55 -17.55
C ASN A 152 6.89 26.62 -18.20
N LEU A 153 8.17 26.95 -18.12
CA LEU A 153 9.27 26.10 -18.56
C LEU A 153 9.69 25.09 -17.51
N ALA A 154 9.25 25.23 -16.24
CA ALA A 154 9.63 24.33 -15.14
C ALA A 154 9.34 22.84 -15.42
N PRO A 155 8.20 22.44 -16.00
CA PRO A 155 7.94 21.03 -16.33
C PRO A 155 9.00 20.43 -17.24
N MET A 156 9.41 21.15 -18.29
CA MET A 156 10.42 20.69 -19.25
C MET A 156 11.78 20.50 -18.55
N TYR A 157 12.22 21.48 -17.77
CA TYR A 157 13.49 21.40 -17.05
C TYR A 157 13.47 20.32 -15.95
N ALA A 158 12.32 20.12 -15.28
CA ALA A 158 12.15 19.03 -14.32
C ALA A 158 12.35 17.66 -14.98
N GLN A 159 11.74 17.42 -16.15
CA GLN A 159 11.93 16.21 -16.93
C GLN A 159 13.39 16.00 -17.33
N MET A 160 14.08 17.06 -17.78
CA MET A 160 15.50 17.01 -18.13
C MET A 160 16.36 16.58 -16.92
N LEU A 161 16.17 17.22 -15.76
CA LEU A 161 16.93 16.94 -14.55
C LEU A 161 16.69 15.52 -14.02
N VAL A 162 15.43 15.12 -13.95
CA VAL A 162 15.05 13.79 -13.43
C VAL A 162 15.52 12.70 -14.40
N GLY A 163 15.33 12.89 -15.70
CA GLY A 163 15.81 11.95 -16.72
C GLY A 163 17.33 11.79 -16.70
N MET A 164 18.07 12.89 -16.64
CA MET A 164 19.53 12.87 -16.54
C MET A 164 20.00 12.12 -15.28
N THR A 165 19.38 12.40 -14.15
CA THR A 165 19.74 11.77 -12.87
C THR A 165 19.40 10.28 -12.86
N ALA A 166 18.22 9.91 -13.37
CA ALA A 166 17.77 8.52 -13.45
C ALA A 166 18.65 7.67 -14.38
N LEU A 167 18.98 8.18 -15.58
CA LEU A 167 19.84 7.49 -16.53
C LEU A 167 21.29 7.38 -16.03
N THR A 168 21.80 8.41 -15.36
CA THR A 168 23.11 8.35 -14.69
C THR A 168 23.10 7.31 -13.56
N GLY A 169 22.00 7.25 -12.81
CA GLY A 169 21.83 6.24 -11.76
C GLY A 169 21.79 4.81 -12.33
N GLN A 170 21.13 4.61 -13.47
CA GLN A 170 21.09 3.32 -14.16
C GLN A 170 22.48 2.88 -14.63
N TRP A 171 23.23 3.78 -15.26
CA TRP A 171 24.62 3.53 -15.63
C TRP A 171 25.49 3.21 -14.42
N TRP A 172 25.38 4.02 -13.35
CA TRP A 172 26.14 3.82 -12.13
C TRP A 172 25.79 2.54 -11.36
N LEU A 173 24.58 2.01 -11.53
CA LEU A 173 24.21 0.72 -10.96
C LEU A 173 25.18 -0.41 -11.40
N GLU A 174 25.65 -0.37 -12.63
CA GLU A 174 26.56 -1.36 -13.21
C GLU A 174 28.02 -1.04 -12.88
N GLU A 175 28.45 0.18 -13.07
CA GLU A 175 29.84 0.60 -12.96
C GLU A 175 30.34 0.75 -11.51
N ARG A 176 29.48 1.29 -10.61
CA ARG A 176 29.79 1.55 -9.19
C ARG A 176 31.02 2.45 -8.96
N ARG A 177 31.50 3.12 -9.99
CA ARG A 177 32.59 4.10 -9.98
C ARG A 177 32.23 5.27 -10.89
N PRO A 178 32.61 6.51 -10.52
CA PRO A 178 33.20 6.97 -9.25
C PRO A 178 32.31 6.70 -8.03
N ARG A 179 32.72 7.16 -6.83
CA ARG A 179 31.88 7.02 -5.63
C ARG A 179 30.61 7.84 -5.74
N ARG A 180 29.60 7.47 -5.00
CA ARG A 180 28.27 8.10 -4.97
C ARG A 180 28.35 9.64 -4.85
N GLU A 181 29.17 10.12 -3.91
CA GLU A 181 29.31 11.56 -3.65
C GLU A 181 29.93 12.31 -4.83
N GLU A 182 30.84 11.68 -5.52
CA GLU A 182 31.52 12.25 -6.70
C GLU A 182 30.55 12.30 -7.88
N VAL A 183 29.78 11.24 -8.13
CA VAL A 183 28.73 11.23 -9.17
C VAL A 183 27.70 12.31 -8.89
N ALA A 184 27.22 12.42 -7.64
CA ALA A 184 26.29 13.46 -7.23
C ALA A 184 26.86 14.86 -7.46
N ALA A 185 28.11 15.09 -7.09
CA ALA A 185 28.77 16.37 -7.29
C ALA A 185 28.87 16.77 -8.77
N HIS A 186 29.18 15.82 -9.66
CA HIS A 186 29.21 16.07 -11.11
C HIS A 186 27.81 16.34 -11.69
N LEU A 187 26.80 15.57 -11.29
CA LEU A 187 25.40 15.81 -11.67
C LEU A 187 24.96 17.22 -11.27
N VAL A 188 25.22 17.59 -10.02
CA VAL A 188 24.85 18.91 -9.49
C VAL A 188 25.64 20.02 -10.18
N ASN A 189 26.94 19.84 -10.40
CA ASN A 189 27.76 20.82 -11.07
C ASN A 189 27.22 21.12 -12.49
N LEU A 190 26.89 20.09 -13.25
CA LEU A 190 26.31 20.25 -14.58
C LEU A 190 24.94 20.93 -14.53
N SER A 191 24.04 20.45 -13.67
CA SER A 191 22.67 20.94 -13.55
C SER A 191 22.63 22.37 -13.03
N TRP A 192 23.34 22.65 -11.94
CA TRP A 192 23.34 23.96 -11.29
C TRP A 192 23.92 25.06 -12.17
N ASN A 193 25.08 24.80 -12.77
CA ASN A 193 25.72 25.78 -13.64
C ASN A 193 24.91 26.02 -14.94
N GLY A 194 24.25 24.99 -15.45
CA GLY A 194 23.29 25.15 -16.53
C GLY A 194 22.10 26.00 -16.14
N LEU A 195 21.46 25.71 -14.99
CA LEU A 195 20.28 26.46 -14.52
C LEU A 195 20.59 27.90 -14.11
N THR A 196 21.77 28.18 -13.57
CA THR A 196 22.14 29.54 -13.17
C THR A 196 22.56 30.44 -14.32
N GLY A 197 22.90 29.88 -15.47
CA GLY A 197 23.29 30.59 -16.68
C GLY A 197 22.33 30.41 -17.84
N LEU A 198 21.05 30.11 -17.57
CA LEU A 198 20.04 29.98 -18.62
C LEU A 198 19.90 31.30 -19.43
N ASP A 199 19.89 31.14 -20.74
CA ASP A 199 19.41 32.19 -21.64
C ASP A 199 17.87 32.24 -21.55
N PRO A 200 17.25 33.39 -21.19
CA PRO A 200 15.79 33.49 -21.11
C PRO A 200 15.10 33.30 -22.46
N ASN A 201 15.83 33.50 -23.60
CA ASN A 201 15.31 33.34 -24.94
C ASN A 201 16.26 32.49 -25.81
N PRO A 202 16.42 31.18 -25.47
CA PRO A 202 17.38 30.34 -26.16
C PRO A 202 16.99 30.16 -27.62
N GLY A 203 17.97 30.31 -28.50
CA GLY A 203 17.76 30.17 -29.95
C GLY A 203 18.79 29.24 -30.58
N LEU A 204 18.33 28.49 -31.59
CA LEU A 204 19.24 27.68 -32.39
C LEU A 204 20.14 28.61 -33.27
N THR A 205 21.39 28.18 -33.44
CA THR A 205 22.30 28.86 -34.39
C THR A 205 21.75 28.84 -35.80
N ALA A 206 22.15 29.80 -36.62
CA ALA A 206 21.72 29.89 -38.03
C ALA A 206 21.99 28.59 -38.82
N ALA A 207 23.10 27.91 -38.51
CA ALA A 207 23.47 26.66 -39.16
C ALA A 207 22.55 25.46 -38.79
N SER A 208 21.87 25.54 -37.64
CA SER A 208 20.97 24.47 -37.14
C SER A 208 19.51 24.76 -37.43
N ARG A 209 19.16 25.99 -37.79
CA ARG A 209 17.77 26.37 -38.13
C ARG A 209 17.36 25.72 -39.43
N GLY A 210 16.25 24.99 -39.43
CA GLY A 210 15.73 24.36 -40.64
C GLY A 210 16.51 23.09 -41.08
N LEU A 211 17.46 22.62 -40.28
CA LEU A 211 18.16 21.37 -40.56
C LEU A 211 17.17 20.19 -40.53
N VAL A 212 16.91 19.62 -41.71
CA VAL A 212 16.16 18.35 -41.83
C VAL A 212 17.16 17.23 -41.94
N LEU A 213 17.30 16.43 -40.87
CA LEU A 213 18.10 15.24 -40.89
C LEU A 213 17.26 14.10 -41.48
N THR A 214 17.53 13.77 -42.77
CA THR A 214 16.99 12.53 -43.35
C THR A 214 17.88 11.39 -42.94
N PRO A 215 17.33 10.29 -42.39
CA PRO A 215 18.14 9.11 -42.11
C PRO A 215 18.73 8.62 -43.45
N THR A 216 20.04 8.76 -43.62
CA THR A 216 20.73 8.25 -44.78
C THR A 216 20.83 6.72 -44.65
N THR A 217 19.82 6.03 -45.15
CA THR A 217 19.85 4.56 -45.31
C THR A 217 20.54 4.25 -46.65
N GLU A 218 21.68 4.87 -46.94
CA GLU A 218 22.50 4.41 -48.04
C GLU A 218 23.66 3.56 -47.53
N PRO A 219 23.66 2.24 -47.81
CA PRO A 219 24.90 1.50 -47.80
C PRO A 219 25.72 2.09 -48.95
N ARG A 220 26.87 2.71 -48.63
CA ARG A 220 27.89 3.12 -49.61
C ARG A 220 28.18 1.96 -50.53
N THR A 221 27.78 2.04 -51.81
CA THR A 221 28.01 1.09 -52.90
C THR A 221 26.90 0.05 -53.16
N ALA A 222 25.67 0.45 -53.42
CA ALA A 222 24.77 -0.39 -54.20
C ALA A 222 24.46 0.31 -55.55
N PRO A 223 24.44 -0.39 -56.67
CA PRO A 223 24.05 0.18 -57.96
C PRO A 223 22.57 0.65 -57.86
N ARG A 224 22.25 1.75 -58.48
CA ARG A 224 20.88 2.28 -58.51
C ARG A 224 19.92 1.19 -58.96
N PRO A 225 18.86 0.90 -58.18
CA PRO A 225 17.92 -0.14 -58.56
C PRO A 225 17.21 0.23 -59.85
N ASN A 226 17.07 -0.78 -60.72
CA ASN A 226 16.38 -0.65 -61.98
C ASN A 226 14.90 -0.35 -61.75
N GLU A 227 14.24 0.33 -62.65
CA GLU A 227 12.84 0.78 -62.51
C GLU A 227 11.84 -0.33 -62.16
N ARG A 228 12.18 -1.58 -62.52
CA ARG A 228 11.45 -2.80 -62.15
C ARG A 228 11.62 -3.15 -60.65
N GLU A 229 12.84 -3.06 -60.14
CA GLU A 229 13.14 -3.31 -58.72
C GLU A 229 12.51 -2.28 -57.80
N LEU A 230 12.43 -0.99 -58.23
CA LEU A 230 11.74 0.06 -57.51
C LEU A 230 10.23 -0.24 -57.40
N LYS A 231 9.61 -0.69 -58.50
CA LYS A 231 8.17 -1.05 -58.48
C LYS A 231 7.88 -2.30 -57.63
N GLU A 232 8.80 -3.28 -57.62
CA GLU A 232 8.67 -4.44 -56.73
C GLU A 232 8.84 -4.08 -55.25
N GLN A 233 9.82 -3.24 -54.93
CA GLN A 233 10.00 -2.74 -53.56
C GLN A 233 8.78 -1.91 -53.08
N GLU A 234 8.24 -1.07 -53.95
CA GLU A 234 7.04 -0.29 -53.63
C GLU A 234 5.81 -1.18 -53.41
N LYS A 235 5.66 -2.25 -54.19
CA LYS A 235 4.61 -3.25 -54.04
C LYS A 235 4.78 -4.04 -52.75
N ALA A 236 5.97 -4.50 -52.43
CA ALA A 236 6.29 -5.20 -51.21
C ALA A 236 6.07 -4.32 -49.94
N ARG A 237 6.41 -3.03 -50.04
CA ARG A 237 6.15 -2.05 -48.98
C ARG A 237 4.66 -1.85 -48.73
N ARG A 238 3.84 -1.73 -49.78
CA ARG A 238 2.37 -1.62 -49.67
C ARG A 238 1.72 -2.91 -49.12
N GLU A 239 2.26 -4.09 -49.45
CA GLU A 239 1.82 -5.37 -48.92
C GLU A 239 2.15 -5.49 -47.42
N HIS A 240 3.37 -5.10 -47.05
CA HIS A 240 3.79 -5.08 -45.64
C HIS A 240 3.01 -4.09 -44.79
N GLU A 241 2.69 -2.92 -45.37
CA GLU A 241 1.85 -1.90 -44.69
C GLU A 241 0.42 -2.40 -44.46
N LYS A 242 -0.17 -3.11 -45.46
CA LYS A 242 -1.47 -3.74 -45.33
C LYS A 242 -1.50 -4.88 -44.28
N LEU A 243 -0.42 -5.64 -44.23
CA LEU A 243 -0.27 -6.70 -43.22
C LEU A 243 -0.21 -6.12 -41.82
N ARG A 244 0.60 -5.10 -41.63
CA ARG A 244 0.75 -4.37 -40.35
C ARG A 244 -0.56 -3.72 -39.91
N GLU A 245 -1.34 -3.16 -40.85
CA GLU A 245 -2.66 -2.59 -40.55
C GLU A 245 -3.66 -3.69 -40.12
N ARG A 246 -3.59 -4.88 -40.73
CA ARG A 246 -4.42 -6.02 -40.30
C ARG A 246 -4.04 -6.53 -38.92
N GLU A 247 -2.76 -6.66 -38.63
CA GLU A 247 -2.25 -7.05 -37.31
C GLU A 247 -2.67 -6.06 -36.21
N LEU A 248 -2.56 -4.75 -36.48
CA LEU A 248 -3.03 -3.71 -35.58
C LEU A 248 -4.53 -3.80 -35.29
N LYS A 249 -5.36 -3.99 -36.32
CA LYS A 249 -6.82 -4.17 -36.18
C LYS A 249 -7.18 -5.46 -35.41
N GLU A 250 -6.38 -6.51 -35.56
CA GLU A 250 -6.59 -7.76 -34.84
C GLU A 250 -6.21 -7.61 -33.36
N GLN A 251 -5.09 -6.93 -33.07
CA GLN A 251 -4.69 -6.60 -31.70
C GLN A 251 -5.72 -5.68 -31.01
N GLU A 252 -6.25 -4.68 -31.73
CA GLU A 252 -7.27 -3.79 -31.19
C GLU A 252 -8.58 -4.54 -30.84
N LYS A 253 -9.01 -5.46 -31.72
CA LYS A 253 -10.16 -6.33 -31.43
C LYS A 253 -9.93 -7.32 -30.29
N ALA A 254 -8.71 -7.84 -30.18
CA ALA A 254 -8.35 -8.72 -29.06
C ALA A 254 -8.39 -7.96 -27.73
N ARG A 255 -7.83 -6.76 -27.72
CA ARG A 255 -7.84 -5.87 -26.54
C ARG A 255 -9.26 -5.44 -26.14
N GLU A 256 -10.13 -5.18 -27.11
CA GLU A 256 -11.55 -4.86 -26.83
C GLU A 256 -12.30 -6.06 -26.21
N ARG A 257 -12.01 -7.29 -26.69
CA ARG A 257 -12.58 -8.52 -26.10
C ARG A 257 -12.11 -8.73 -24.66
N GLU A 258 -10.81 -8.54 -24.42
CA GLU A 258 -10.22 -8.68 -23.10
C GLU A 258 -10.81 -7.66 -22.10
N LEU A 259 -10.97 -6.39 -22.52
CA LEU A 259 -11.64 -5.37 -21.71
C LEU A 259 -13.08 -5.74 -21.36
N LYS A 260 -13.85 -6.25 -22.33
CA LYS A 260 -15.23 -6.70 -22.08
C LYS A 260 -15.29 -7.92 -21.13
N GLU A 261 -14.33 -8.82 -21.20
CA GLU A 261 -14.23 -9.94 -20.25
C GLU A 261 -13.89 -9.47 -18.85
N LEU A 262 -12.96 -8.52 -18.73
CA LEU A 262 -12.56 -7.92 -17.46
C LEU A 262 -13.75 -7.17 -16.81
N GLU A 263 -14.49 -6.40 -17.58
CA GLU A 263 -15.71 -5.72 -17.10
C GLU A 263 -16.75 -6.71 -16.57
N ARG A 264 -16.99 -7.80 -17.32
CA ARG A 264 -17.94 -8.85 -16.90
C ARG A 264 -17.46 -9.59 -15.64
N ALA A 265 -16.15 -9.83 -15.51
CA ALA A 265 -15.58 -10.44 -14.32
C ALA A 265 -15.75 -9.52 -13.10
N ARG A 266 -15.46 -8.24 -13.26
CA ARG A 266 -15.63 -7.22 -12.21
C ARG A 266 -17.10 -7.06 -11.77
N GLU A 267 -18.03 -7.13 -12.72
CA GLU A 267 -19.47 -7.07 -12.40
C GLU A 267 -19.94 -8.31 -11.60
N ARG A 268 -19.41 -9.49 -11.94
CA ARG A 268 -19.70 -10.73 -11.18
C ARG A 268 -19.15 -10.64 -9.76
N GLU A 269 -17.93 -10.18 -9.62
CA GLU A 269 -17.28 -10.01 -8.32
C GLU A 269 -18.03 -9.01 -7.41
N LEU A 270 -18.47 -7.88 -7.97
CA LEU A 270 -19.30 -6.91 -7.26
C LEU A 270 -20.64 -7.50 -6.79
N LYS A 271 -21.30 -8.29 -7.63
CA LYS A 271 -22.56 -8.97 -7.26
C LYS A 271 -22.34 -10.00 -6.14
N GLU A 272 -21.21 -10.68 -6.16
CA GLU A 272 -20.86 -11.66 -5.14
C GLU A 272 -20.52 -11.00 -3.80
N GLN A 273 -19.76 -9.91 -3.84
CA GLN A 273 -19.47 -9.09 -2.65
C GLN A 273 -20.76 -8.50 -2.04
N GLU A 274 -21.69 -8.02 -2.86
CA GLU A 274 -22.97 -7.51 -2.38
C GLU A 274 -23.83 -8.62 -1.73
N LYS A 275 -23.80 -9.83 -2.28
CA LYS A 275 -24.49 -10.98 -1.69
C LYS A 275 -23.92 -11.36 -0.34
N VAL A 276 -22.60 -11.45 -0.23
CA VAL A 276 -21.89 -11.73 1.03
C VAL A 276 -22.18 -10.66 2.07
N ARG A 277 -22.16 -9.38 1.67
CA ARG A 277 -22.50 -8.27 2.56
C ARG A 277 -23.93 -8.37 3.11
N ARG A 278 -24.91 -8.70 2.25
CA ARG A 278 -26.31 -8.89 2.67
C ARG A 278 -26.49 -10.09 3.63
N GLU A 279 -25.71 -11.15 3.42
CA GLU A 279 -25.73 -12.31 4.33
C GLU A 279 -25.11 -11.96 5.70
N GLN A 280 -24.00 -11.23 5.72
CA GLN A 280 -23.38 -10.74 6.95
C GLN A 280 -24.31 -9.79 7.73
N GLU A 281 -25.02 -8.91 7.04
CA GLU A 281 -25.99 -7.98 7.64
C GLU A 281 -27.16 -8.73 8.31
N LYS A 282 -27.70 -9.76 7.62
CA LYS A 282 -28.74 -10.63 8.19
C LYS A 282 -28.25 -11.46 9.38
N ALA A 283 -27.00 -11.94 9.34
CA ALA A 283 -26.40 -12.67 10.45
C ALA A 283 -26.25 -11.75 11.69
N ARG A 284 -25.76 -10.53 11.48
CA ARG A 284 -25.60 -9.52 12.53
C ARG A 284 -26.94 -9.10 13.14
N GLU A 285 -28.00 -8.98 12.33
CA GLU A 285 -29.35 -8.68 12.83
C GLU A 285 -29.92 -9.82 13.68
N ARG A 286 -29.66 -11.09 13.30
CA ARG A 286 -30.06 -12.26 14.11
C ARG A 286 -29.33 -12.30 15.45
N GLU A 287 -28.03 -12.02 15.45
CA GLU A 287 -27.19 -11.99 16.65
C GLU A 287 -27.65 -10.88 17.62
N LEU A 288 -27.96 -9.69 17.10
CA LEU A 288 -28.52 -8.59 17.89
C LEU A 288 -29.86 -8.96 18.53
N LYS A 289 -30.77 -9.60 17.79
CA LYS A 289 -32.06 -10.07 18.33
C LYS A 289 -31.88 -11.16 19.40
N GLU A 290 -30.88 -11.99 19.28
CA GLU A 290 -30.57 -13.03 20.27
C GLU A 290 -29.98 -12.42 21.57
N GLN A 291 -29.10 -11.44 21.42
CA GLN A 291 -28.55 -10.68 22.56
C GLN A 291 -29.64 -9.89 23.30
N GLU A 292 -30.57 -9.29 22.57
CA GLU A 292 -31.69 -8.55 23.14
C GLU A 292 -32.62 -9.47 23.96
N LYS A 293 -32.95 -10.64 23.42
CA LYS A 293 -33.72 -11.66 24.17
C LYS A 293 -32.98 -12.22 25.37
N ALA A 294 -31.68 -12.42 25.28
CA ALA A 294 -30.88 -12.86 26.41
C ALA A 294 -30.85 -11.81 27.52
N ARG A 295 -30.71 -10.54 27.20
CA ARG A 295 -30.73 -9.41 28.10
C ARG A 295 -32.12 -9.24 28.79
N GLU A 296 -33.20 -9.47 28.04
CA GLU A 296 -34.56 -9.42 28.62
C GLU A 296 -34.79 -10.58 29.63
N ARG A 297 -34.23 -11.78 29.33
CA ARG A 297 -34.30 -12.91 30.29
C ARG A 297 -33.54 -12.62 31.58
N GLU A 298 -32.32 -12.06 31.41
CA GLU A 298 -31.47 -11.69 32.55
C GLU A 298 -32.14 -10.63 33.46
N LEU A 299 -32.76 -9.60 32.86
CA LEU A 299 -33.54 -8.61 33.59
C LEU A 299 -34.70 -9.22 34.35
N LYS A 300 -35.47 -10.15 33.73
CA LYS A 300 -36.58 -10.83 34.41
C LYS A 300 -36.10 -11.73 35.56
N GLU A 301 -34.94 -12.35 35.43
CA GLU A 301 -34.33 -13.12 36.53
C GLU A 301 -33.86 -12.24 37.67
N LEU A 302 -33.29 -11.08 37.36
CA LEU A 302 -32.87 -10.09 38.37
C LEU A 302 -34.06 -9.51 39.12
N GLU A 303 -35.16 -9.21 38.44
CA GLU A 303 -36.41 -8.78 39.08
C GLU A 303 -36.95 -9.83 40.06
N ARG A 304 -37.04 -11.08 39.59
CA ARG A 304 -37.46 -12.22 40.45
C ARG A 304 -36.55 -12.43 41.68
N ALA A 305 -35.26 -12.23 41.51
CA ALA A 305 -34.31 -12.32 42.61
C ALA A 305 -34.54 -11.19 43.64
N ARG A 306 -34.73 -9.97 43.17
CA ARG A 306 -35.06 -8.83 44.03
C ARG A 306 -36.37 -9.04 44.80
N GLU A 307 -37.43 -9.54 44.15
CA GLU A 307 -38.68 -9.84 44.82
C GLU A 307 -38.55 -10.92 45.91
N ARG A 308 -37.70 -11.97 45.64
CA ARG A 308 -37.41 -13.02 46.66
C ARG A 308 -36.69 -12.41 47.87
N GLU A 309 -35.66 -11.60 47.62
CA GLU A 309 -34.89 -10.94 48.65
C GLU A 309 -35.78 -10.01 49.51
N GLN A 310 -36.70 -9.26 48.85
CA GLN A 310 -37.66 -8.41 49.52
C GLN A 310 -38.61 -9.20 50.43
N ARG A 311 -39.17 -10.31 49.95
CA ARG A 311 -40.03 -11.22 50.72
C ARG A 311 -39.28 -11.87 51.90
N GLU A 312 -38.01 -12.18 51.76
CA GLU A 312 -37.18 -12.69 52.87
C GLU A 312 -36.96 -11.59 53.92
N ARG A 313 -36.65 -10.38 53.54
CA ARG A 313 -36.50 -9.23 54.47
C ARG A 313 -37.79 -8.95 55.22
N ASP A 314 -38.94 -8.98 54.53
CA ASP A 314 -40.25 -8.77 55.18
C ASP A 314 -40.54 -9.90 56.17
N ARG A 315 -40.29 -11.14 55.83
CA ARG A 315 -40.43 -12.27 56.77
C ARG A 315 -39.47 -12.18 57.98
N GLN A 316 -38.31 -11.62 57.77
CA GLN A 316 -37.34 -11.44 58.85
C GLN A 316 -37.81 -10.33 59.80
N ARG A 317 -38.33 -9.21 59.28
CA ARG A 317 -38.95 -8.15 60.09
C ARG A 317 -40.15 -8.67 60.89
N GLU A 318 -41.05 -9.43 60.25
CA GLU A 318 -42.19 -10.02 60.98
C GLU A 318 -41.74 -10.98 62.09
N ARG A 319 -40.64 -11.69 61.93
CA ARG A 319 -40.09 -12.52 63.02
C ARG A 319 -39.52 -11.70 64.15
N GLU A 320 -38.74 -10.67 63.85
CA GLU A 320 -38.18 -9.75 64.83
C GLU A 320 -39.26 -9.04 65.59
N GLU A 321 -40.31 -8.54 64.91
CA GLU A 321 -41.48 -7.95 65.58
C GLU A 321 -42.22 -8.91 66.53
N ARG A 322 -42.42 -10.15 66.13
CA ARG A 322 -43.02 -11.20 66.99
C ARG A 322 -42.12 -11.59 68.17
N GLU A 323 -40.78 -11.61 68.00
CA GLU A 323 -39.89 -11.80 69.15
C GLU A 323 -39.89 -10.61 70.11
N GLU A 324 -39.88 -9.40 69.58
CA GLU A 324 -40.03 -8.20 70.42
C GLU A 324 -41.35 -8.20 71.22
N GLN A 325 -42.46 -8.52 70.55
CA GLN A 325 -43.79 -8.60 71.23
C GLN A 325 -43.75 -9.68 72.31
N ARG A 326 -43.21 -10.88 72.04
CA ARG A 326 -43.08 -11.92 73.10
C ARG A 326 -42.17 -11.50 74.25
N SER A 327 -41.10 -10.78 73.97
CA SER A 327 -40.19 -10.22 74.96
C SER A 327 -40.86 -9.17 75.83
N GLN A 328 -41.71 -8.27 75.24
CA GLN A 328 -42.47 -7.29 75.93
C GLN A 328 -43.58 -7.91 76.82
N GLU A 329 -44.27 -8.96 76.28
CA GLU A 329 -45.28 -9.72 77.08
C GLU A 329 -44.61 -10.49 78.23
N ALA A 330 -43.42 -11.07 78.01
CA ALA A 330 -42.71 -11.75 79.12
C ALA A 330 -42.25 -10.75 80.20
N ARG A 331 -41.76 -9.58 79.82
CA ARG A 331 -41.41 -8.50 80.76
C ARG A 331 -42.61 -7.97 81.52
N ALA A 332 -43.81 -7.83 80.86
CA ALA A 332 -45.04 -7.43 81.50
C ALA A 332 -45.54 -8.48 82.52
N ARG A 333 -45.46 -9.75 82.18
CA ARG A 333 -45.79 -10.89 83.12
C ARG A 333 -44.84 -10.96 84.32
N ALA A 334 -43.52 -10.74 84.09
CA ALA A 334 -42.55 -10.68 85.15
C ALA A 334 -42.85 -9.51 86.15
N LYS A 335 -43.20 -8.35 85.64
CA LYS A 335 -43.54 -7.19 86.43
C LYS A 335 -44.85 -7.37 87.18
N ALA A 336 -45.86 -8.07 86.65
CA ALA A 336 -47.08 -8.43 87.30
C ALA A 336 -46.93 -9.52 88.40
N ALA A 337 -45.83 -10.27 88.38
CA ALA A 337 -45.49 -11.28 89.40
C ALA A 337 -44.68 -10.72 90.58
N GLU A 338 -44.08 -9.54 90.44
CA GLU A 338 -43.32 -8.81 91.48
C GLU A 338 -44.15 -7.91 92.40
N ASP A 339 -45.46 -7.79 92.17
CA ASP A 339 -46.35 -6.95 93.01
C ASP A 339 -47.33 -7.85 93.82
N PRO A 340 -46.89 -8.43 94.92
CA PRO A 340 -47.81 -9.09 95.91
C PRO A 340 -48.15 -8.13 97.00
N ALA A 341 -49.43 -7.90 97.18
CA ALA A 341 -50.15 -7.61 98.46
C ALA A 341 -49.90 -6.25 99.17
N ASP A 342 -50.85 -5.44 99.00
CA ASP A 342 -51.28 -4.67 100.23
C ASP A 342 -52.79 -4.62 100.24
N THR A 343 -53.41 -5.61 100.95
CA THR A 343 -54.78 -5.59 101.35
C THR A 343 -54.90 -6.34 102.66
N GLU A 344 -54.67 -5.67 103.76
CA GLU A 344 -55.32 -6.08 104.97
C GLU A 344 -55.35 -4.89 105.99
N ALA A 345 -56.44 -4.79 106.57
CA ALA A 345 -56.79 -4.03 107.76
C ALA A 345 -57.55 -2.74 107.48
N ASP A 346 -58.83 -2.83 107.57
CA ASP A 346 -59.48 -2.24 108.73
C ASP A 346 -60.85 -2.88 108.92
N ARG A 347 -61.01 -3.51 110.12
CA ARG A 347 -62.30 -3.90 110.74
C ARG A 347 -62.39 -3.31 112.15
N VAL A 348 -63.54 -2.83 112.38
CA VAL A 348 -64.23 -2.89 113.70
C VAL A 348 -64.25 -1.57 114.47
N PRO A 349 -65.25 -1.29 115.20
CA PRO A 349 -66.60 -1.88 115.29
C PRO A 349 -67.70 -0.99 114.78
#